data_da87c8abe0dbabfda68b8bfbeb975d07
#
_entry.id   da87c8abe0dbabfda68b8bfbeb975d07
#
_cell.length_a   1.000
_cell.length_b   1.000
_cell.length_c   1.000
_cell.angle_alpha   90.00
_cell.angle_beta   90.00
_cell.angle_gamma   90.00
#
_symmetry.space_group_name_H-M   'P 1'
#
loop_
_entity.id
_entity.type
_entity.pdbx_description
1 polymer ?
#
loop_
_entity_poly.entity_id
_entity_poly.type
_entity_poly.pdbx_seq_one_letter_code
_entity_poly.pdbx_strand_id
1 'polypeptide(L)'
;MKNIDLTKEPVRKAFMHYLIPAVLATMVTSIYILVDTIMIGNRIGADALAGLNIVFPPIMIFFGTGNLLGIGGSVLMSVALGRNEQNAQKKYFTTAVISGIFIALVYMFILIVFFNPVMRFLGASDVTISYIKDYMKPVIPGIPFFIFSSMIQAFLRNDKAPKTAMAGSLCGGILNIILDYIFMYPLNMGMFGASLASVIGLVVNVAVLCTHFFARNNSLKFSLKNLQLRLFADVIKSGFPVFLTDIASSVLIFLFNIQLLKYYGVIGITIYSIISNTSLTAVSLFNGVSQAAQPITAMNYGAGKYDRIKKVFRLGVITSIIVGAAFTIAGFIIPERIANIFVKLSESDMFNAKKAIMIYFSAFLFMGANIFMQNYLQSIVKPLLSLIICVIRGIVLSGIILFILPALIGKIGIWFAVPLAEAVTVLISIIFYKRSRDIKSG
;
A
#
# COMPACT_ATOMS: atom_id res chain seq x y z
N MET A 1 -23.74 -17.75 2.71
CA MET A 1 -22.33 -18.09 2.99
C MET A 1 -22.18 -18.33 4.47
N LYS A 2 -21.53 -19.44 4.92
CA LYS A 2 -21.27 -19.66 6.35
C LYS A 2 -20.35 -18.56 6.87
N ASN A 3 -20.81 -17.79 7.85
CA ASN A 3 -19.99 -16.83 8.57
C ASN A 3 -18.85 -17.56 9.29
N ILE A 4 -17.61 -17.25 8.91
CA ILE A 4 -16.43 -17.83 9.56
C ILE A 4 -16.22 -17.13 10.91
N ASP A 5 -16.27 -17.90 12.00
CA ASP A 5 -15.89 -17.40 13.32
C ASP A 5 -14.36 -17.42 13.45
N LEU A 6 -13.76 -16.23 13.38
CA LEU A 6 -12.29 -16.04 13.40
C LEU A 6 -11.66 -16.53 14.72
N THR A 7 -12.45 -16.70 15.76
CA THR A 7 -11.97 -17.16 17.08
C THR A 7 -12.08 -18.66 17.27
N LYS A 8 -12.87 -19.38 16.44
CA LYS A 8 -13.14 -20.82 16.59
C LYS A 8 -12.65 -21.65 15.43
N GLU A 9 -12.84 -21.20 14.19
CA GLU A 9 -12.46 -21.95 12.99
C GLU A 9 -10.95 -22.29 12.96
N PRO A 10 -10.54 -23.40 12.32
CA PRO A 10 -9.13 -23.73 12.15
C PRO A 10 -8.36 -22.56 11.51
N VAL A 11 -7.24 -22.17 12.12
CA VAL A 11 -6.47 -20.97 11.72
C VAL A 11 -6.07 -21.01 10.24
N ARG A 12 -5.61 -22.19 9.74
CA ARG A 12 -5.23 -22.37 8.34
C ARG A 12 -6.41 -22.10 7.39
N LYS A 13 -7.61 -22.61 7.73
CA LYS A 13 -8.83 -22.42 6.93
C LYS A 13 -9.24 -20.94 6.90
N ALA A 14 -9.23 -20.27 8.07
CA ALA A 14 -9.53 -18.86 8.18
C ALA A 14 -8.50 -18.03 7.38
N PHE A 15 -7.20 -18.30 7.53
CA PHE A 15 -6.14 -17.60 6.82
C PHE A 15 -6.28 -17.73 5.28
N MET A 16 -6.46 -18.96 4.75
CA MET A 16 -6.62 -19.17 3.31
C MET A 16 -7.89 -18.51 2.74
N HIS A 17 -8.96 -18.45 3.53
CA HIS A 17 -10.20 -17.78 3.13
C HIS A 17 -10.01 -16.26 2.93
N TYR A 18 -9.10 -15.64 3.68
CA TYR A 18 -8.76 -14.22 3.54
C TYR A 18 -7.61 -13.98 2.56
N LEU A 19 -6.67 -14.93 2.42
CA LEU A 19 -5.46 -14.75 1.64
C LEU A 19 -5.75 -14.51 0.16
N ILE A 20 -6.54 -15.41 -0.46
CA ILE A 20 -6.85 -15.31 -1.89
C ILE A 20 -7.55 -13.98 -2.22
N PRO A 21 -8.64 -13.58 -1.53
CA PRO A 21 -9.27 -12.29 -1.79
C PRO A 21 -8.38 -11.10 -1.56
N ALA A 22 -7.56 -11.09 -0.51
CA ALA A 22 -6.67 -9.98 -0.21
C ALA A 22 -5.57 -9.82 -1.25
N VAL A 23 -4.92 -10.93 -1.64
CA VAL A 23 -3.89 -10.94 -2.68
C VAL A 23 -4.44 -10.49 -4.02
N LEU A 24 -5.59 -11.01 -4.45
CA LEU A 24 -6.21 -10.60 -5.71
C LEU A 24 -6.59 -9.11 -5.71
N ALA A 25 -7.12 -8.60 -4.60
CA ALA A 25 -7.47 -7.18 -4.47
C ALA A 25 -6.23 -6.27 -4.60
N THR A 26 -5.12 -6.62 -3.93
CA THR A 26 -3.90 -5.82 -3.99
C THR A 26 -3.18 -5.91 -5.34
N MET A 27 -3.20 -7.09 -5.98
CA MET A 27 -2.62 -7.26 -7.32
C MET A 27 -3.34 -6.44 -8.38
N VAL A 28 -4.68 -6.46 -8.38
CA VAL A 28 -5.46 -5.67 -9.34
C VAL A 28 -5.16 -4.19 -9.22
N THR A 29 -5.03 -3.69 -7.98
CA THR A 29 -4.65 -2.28 -7.75
C THR A 29 -3.30 -1.94 -8.40
N SER A 30 -2.28 -2.80 -8.26
CA SER A 30 -0.98 -2.57 -8.89
C SER A 30 -1.04 -2.66 -10.41
N ILE A 31 -1.83 -3.59 -10.94
CA ILE A 31 -1.96 -3.80 -12.39
C ILE A 31 -2.62 -2.59 -13.04
N TYR A 32 -3.73 -2.08 -12.50
CA TYR A 32 -4.39 -0.95 -13.14
C TYR A 32 -3.55 0.33 -13.09
N ILE A 33 -2.82 0.59 -11.99
CA ILE A 33 -1.88 1.73 -11.90
C ILE A 33 -0.79 1.64 -12.97
N LEU A 34 -0.24 0.43 -13.18
CA LEU A 34 0.77 0.21 -14.21
C LEU A 34 0.22 0.41 -15.62
N VAL A 35 -0.97 -0.12 -15.90
CA VAL A 35 -1.64 0.01 -17.21
C VAL A 35 -1.96 1.47 -17.52
N ASP A 36 -2.54 2.21 -16.57
CA ASP A 36 -2.84 3.65 -16.69
C ASP A 36 -1.56 4.44 -17.03
N THR A 37 -0.48 4.21 -16.29
CA THR A 37 0.82 4.85 -16.55
C THR A 37 1.36 4.57 -17.95
N ILE A 38 1.28 3.31 -18.40
CA ILE A 38 1.70 2.90 -19.75
C ILE A 38 0.84 3.58 -20.84
N MET A 39 -0.49 3.61 -20.63
CA MET A 39 -1.40 4.23 -21.60
C MET A 39 -1.18 5.74 -21.71
N ILE A 40 -0.98 6.45 -20.59
CA ILE A 40 -0.66 7.88 -20.59
C ILE A 40 0.66 8.14 -21.33
N GLY A 41 1.72 7.39 -21.03
CA GLY A 41 3.01 7.54 -21.68
C GLY A 41 2.96 7.31 -23.20
N ASN A 42 2.27 6.27 -23.63
CA ASN A 42 2.17 5.90 -25.05
C ASN A 42 1.25 6.82 -25.87
N ARG A 43 0.16 7.29 -25.28
CA ARG A 43 -0.86 8.06 -26.00
C ARG A 43 -0.66 9.55 -25.94
N ILE A 44 -0.21 10.09 -24.79
CA ILE A 44 -0.13 11.53 -24.58
C ILE A 44 1.32 12.01 -24.66
N GLY A 45 2.27 11.21 -24.15
CA GLY A 45 3.71 11.47 -24.28
C GLY A 45 4.42 11.78 -22.97
N ALA A 46 5.72 12.14 -23.10
CA ALA A 46 6.63 12.28 -21.97
C ALA A 46 6.26 13.41 -20.99
N ASP A 47 5.78 14.55 -21.52
CA ASP A 47 5.41 15.70 -20.67
C ASP A 47 4.19 15.41 -19.80
N ALA A 48 3.23 14.66 -20.33
CA ALA A 48 2.07 14.19 -19.58
C ALA A 48 2.49 13.19 -18.47
N LEU A 49 3.41 12.28 -18.80
CA LEU A 49 3.96 11.32 -17.84
C LEU A 49 4.74 12.05 -16.72
N ALA A 50 5.51 13.10 -17.07
CA ALA A 50 6.16 13.97 -16.09
C ALA A 50 5.13 14.66 -15.19
N GLY A 51 4.03 15.18 -15.76
CA GLY A 51 2.91 15.74 -15.01
C GLY A 51 2.26 14.73 -14.07
N LEU A 52 2.03 13.50 -14.53
CA LEU A 52 1.49 12.40 -13.70
C LEU A 52 2.38 12.12 -12.48
N ASN A 53 3.70 12.07 -12.67
CA ASN A 53 4.64 11.83 -11.57
C ASN A 53 4.58 12.92 -10.49
N ILE A 54 4.25 14.16 -10.86
CA ILE A 54 4.05 15.26 -9.91
C ILE A 54 2.74 15.11 -9.13
N VAL A 55 1.71 14.55 -9.75
CA VAL A 55 0.39 14.32 -9.11
C VAL A 55 0.37 13.07 -8.25
N PHE A 56 1.27 12.11 -8.49
CA PHE A 56 1.32 10.84 -7.75
C PHE A 56 1.41 11.00 -6.21
N PRO A 57 2.29 11.87 -5.65
CA PRO A 57 2.37 12.07 -4.21
C PRO A 57 1.04 12.51 -3.56
N PRO A 58 0.31 13.51 -4.05
CA PRO A 58 -1.02 13.83 -3.55
C PRO A 58 -1.99 12.65 -3.58
N ILE A 59 -2.03 11.88 -4.67
CA ILE A 59 -2.89 10.69 -4.79
C ILE A 59 -2.53 9.64 -3.74
N MET A 60 -1.24 9.39 -3.51
CA MET A 60 -0.78 8.46 -2.48
C MET A 60 -1.17 8.94 -1.06
N ILE A 61 -1.19 10.25 -0.81
CA ILE A 61 -1.69 10.81 0.44
C ILE A 61 -3.19 10.52 0.63
N PHE A 62 -4.00 10.59 -0.42
CA PHE A 62 -5.44 10.27 -0.32
C PHE A 62 -5.67 8.79 -0.01
N PHE A 63 -5.02 7.88 -0.72
CA PHE A 63 -5.06 6.44 -0.42
C PHE A 63 -4.48 6.12 0.95
N GLY A 64 -3.34 6.73 1.30
CA GLY A 64 -2.71 6.59 2.59
C GLY A 64 -3.60 7.03 3.75
N THR A 65 -4.35 8.14 3.57
CA THR A 65 -5.36 8.59 4.55
C THR A 65 -6.48 7.56 4.69
N GLY A 66 -6.96 6.99 3.59
CA GLY A 66 -7.94 5.90 3.61
C GLY A 66 -7.42 4.67 4.36
N ASN A 67 -6.16 4.28 4.11
CA ASN A 67 -5.49 3.20 4.82
C ASN A 67 -5.31 3.52 6.32
N LEU A 68 -4.90 4.74 6.66
CA LEU A 68 -4.77 5.20 8.04
C LEU A 68 -6.08 5.02 8.82
N LEU A 69 -7.16 5.56 8.29
CA LEU A 69 -8.48 5.51 8.93
C LEU A 69 -9.05 4.08 8.91
N GLY A 70 -8.89 3.39 7.80
CA GLY A 70 -9.41 2.05 7.58
C GLY A 70 -8.72 1.01 8.45
N ILE A 71 -7.40 0.94 8.40
CA ILE A 71 -6.62 -0.04 9.17
C ILE A 71 -6.62 0.35 10.65
N GLY A 72 -6.41 1.64 10.96
CA GLY A 72 -6.46 2.13 12.34
C GLY A 72 -7.79 1.82 13.02
N GLY A 73 -8.90 2.18 12.38
CA GLY A 73 -10.24 1.98 12.93
C GLY A 73 -10.66 0.51 12.97
N SER A 74 -10.42 -0.25 11.89
CA SER A 74 -10.87 -1.65 11.80
C SER A 74 -10.09 -2.60 12.72
N VAL A 75 -8.81 -2.35 12.97
CA VAL A 75 -8.02 -3.11 13.95
C VAL A 75 -8.55 -2.90 15.36
N LEU A 76 -8.75 -1.63 15.76
CA LEU A 76 -9.30 -1.31 17.08
C LEU A 76 -10.70 -1.89 17.25
N MET A 77 -11.53 -1.83 16.20
CA MET A 77 -12.84 -2.47 16.17
C MET A 77 -12.73 -3.98 16.40
N SER A 78 -11.83 -4.67 15.69
CA SER A 78 -11.68 -6.12 15.80
C SER A 78 -11.16 -6.55 17.17
N VAL A 79 -10.26 -5.79 17.77
CA VAL A 79 -9.77 -6.03 19.13
C VAL A 79 -10.89 -5.85 20.15
N ALA A 80 -11.68 -4.77 20.05
CA ALA A 80 -12.83 -4.52 20.91
C ALA A 80 -13.90 -5.60 20.78
N LEU A 81 -14.17 -6.08 19.56
CA LEU A 81 -15.05 -7.22 19.32
C LEU A 81 -14.53 -8.52 19.95
N GLY A 82 -13.24 -8.76 19.87
CA GLY A 82 -12.60 -9.88 20.55
C GLY A 82 -12.77 -9.85 22.07
N ARG A 83 -12.85 -8.66 22.66
CA ARG A 83 -13.15 -8.42 24.08
C ARG A 83 -14.64 -8.45 24.43
N ASN A 84 -15.50 -8.71 23.44
CA ASN A 84 -16.97 -8.64 23.57
C ASN A 84 -17.49 -7.22 23.94
N GLU A 85 -16.78 -6.16 23.57
CA GLU A 85 -17.23 -4.79 23.79
C GLU A 85 -18.47 -4.47 22.94
N GLN A 86 -19.52 -3.97 23.59
CA GLN A 86 -20.75 -3.60 22.90
C GLN A 86 -20.56 -2.36 22.00
N ASN A 87 -21.22 -2.38 20.84
CA ASN A 87 -21.23 -1.27 19.88
C ASN A 87 -19.84 -0.88 19.33
N ALA A 88 -18.81 -1.73 19.45
CA ALA A 88 -17.47 -1.45 18.91
C ALA A 88 -17.53 -1.10 17.40
N GLN A 89 -18.33 -1.85 16.65
CA GLN A 89 -18.51 -1.60 15.20
C GLN A 89 -19.03 -0.19 14.92
N LYS A 90 -20.06 0.24 15.68
CA LYS A 90 -20.67 1.57 15.51
C LYS A 90 -19.69 2.68 15.84
N LYS A 91 -18.94 2.53 16.95
CA LYS A 91 -18.00 3.55 17.44
C LYS A 91 -16.87 3.79 16.42
N TYR A 92 -16.12 2.75 16.10
CA TYR A 92 -14.92 2.89 15.26
C TYR A 92 -15.25 3.18 13.79
N PHE A 93 -16.31 2.55 13.25
CA PHE A 93 -16.75 2.82 11.87
C PHE A 93 -17.24 4.26 11.69
N THR A 94 -18.12 4.74 12.61
CA THR A 94 -18.61 6.12 12.56
C THR A 94 -17.48 7.13 12.68
N THR A 95 -16.54 6.89 13.61
CA THR A 95 -15.36 7.77 13.79
C THR A 95 -14.54 7.84 12.50
N ALA A 96 -14.23 6.70 11.87
CA ALA A 96 -13.46 6.66 10.63
C ALA A 96 -14.20 7.37 9.47
N VAL A 97 -15.51 7.16 9.33
CA VAL A 97 -16.32 7.82 8.28
C VAL A 97 -16.32 9.34 8.45
N ILE A 98 -16.58 9.84 9.66
CA ILE A 98 -16.59 11.29 9.91
C ILE A 98 -15.21 11.89 9.69
N SER A 99 -14.14 11.24 10.19
CA SER A 99 -12.76 11.67 9.92
C SER A 99 -12.47 11.72 8.43
N GLY A 100 -12.90 10.68 7.68
CA GLY A 100 -12.69 10.59 6.25
C GLY A 100 -13.38 11.72 5.48
N ILE A 101 -14.63 12.04 5.82
CA ILE A 101 -15.36 13.16 5.23
C ILE A 101 -14.64 14.47 5.53
N PHE A 102 -14.30 14.72 6.78
CA PHE A 102 -13.64 15.97 7.20
C PHE A 102 -12.31 16.15 6.49
N ILE A 103 -11.45 15.13 6.46
CA ILE A 103 -10.13 15.21 5.82
C ILE A 103 -10.27 15.35 4.30
N ALA A 104 -11.24 14.67 3.67
CA ALA A 104 -11.53 14.84 2.24
C ALA A 104 -11.89 16.29 1.90
N LEU A 105 -12.77 16.91 2.69
CA LEU A 105 -13.16 18.31 2.52
C LEU A 105 -11.97 19.26 2.70
N VAL A 106 -11.10 19.01 3.66
CA VAL A 106 -9.87 19.80 3.86
C VAL A 106 -8.93 19.66 2.66
N TYR A 107 -8.71 18.46 2.14
CA TYR A 107 -7.88 18.29 0.94
C TYR A 107 -8.49 18.97 -0.29
N MET A 108 -9.80 18.82 -0.49
CA MET A 108 -10.51 19.52 -1.58
C MET A 108 -10.36 21.04 -1.45
N PHE A 109 -10.57 21.61 -0.26
CA PHE A 109 -10.40 23.03 -0.02
C PHE A 109 -8.98 23.49 -0.32
N ILE A 110 -7.96 22.80 0.18
CA ILE A 110 -6.55 23.13 -0.07
C ILE A 110 -6.25 23.12 -1.58
N LEU A 111 -6.70 22.09 -2.30
CA LEU A 111 -6.42 21.96 -3.73
C LEU A 111 -7.27 22.91 -4.60
N ILE A 112 -8.43 23.33 -4.16
CA ILE A 112 -9.22 24.34 -4.88
C ILE A 112 -8.59 25.73 -4.71
N VAL A 113 -8.21 26.08 -3.47
CA VAL A 113 -7.71 27.44 -3.15
C VAL A 113 -6.22 27.59 -3.49
N PHE A 114 -5.41 26.59 -3.21
CA PHE A 114 -3.94 26.65 -3.32
C PHE A 114 -3.38 25.73 -4.43
N PHE A 115 -4.14 25.49 -5.49
CA PHE A 115 -3.73 24.55 -6.55
C PHE A 115 -2.34 24.86 -7.12
N ASN A 116 -2.16 26.06 -7.66
CA ASN A 116 -0.90 26.45 -8.31
C ASN A 116 0.30 26.46 -7.35
N PRO A 117 0.21 27.05 -6.14
CA PRO A 117 1.28 26.97 -5.14
C PRO A 117 1.67 25.54 -4.80
N VAL A 118 0.70 24.65 -4.54
CA VAL A 118 0.95 23.26 -4.19
C VAL A 118 1.62 22.51 -5.33
N MET A 119 1.11 22.62 -6.57
CA MET A 119 1.68 21.91 -7.70
C MET A 119 3.08 22.41 -8.06
N ARG A 120 3.33 23.72 -7.98
CA ARG A 120 4.66 24.27 -8.19
C ARG A 120 5.66 23.87 -7.10
N PHE A 121 5.22 23.79 -5.84
CA PHE A 121 6.04 23.26 -4.75
C PHE A 121 6.43 21.79 -5.00
N LEU A 122 5.54 21.01 -5.63
CA LEU A 122 5.80 19.62 -6.01
C LEU A 122 6.66 19.49 -7.30
N GLY A 123 7.03 20.60 -7.93
CA GLY A 123 7.93 20.64 -9.08
C GLY A 123 7.24 20.86 -10.45
N ALA A 124 5.98 21.31 -10.46
CA ALA A 124 5.30 21.62 -11.72
C ALA A 124 5.97 22.78 -12.48
N SER A 125 6.34 22.54 -13.74
CA SER A 125 6.84 23.52 -14.70
C SER A 125 5.69 24.14 -15.50
N ASP A 126 5.98 25.18 -16.28
CA ASP A 126 4.99 25.79 -17.17
C ASP A 126 4.50 24.82 -18.27
N VAL A 127 5.32 23.85 -18.65
CA VAL A 127 4.96 22.79 -19.60
C VAL A 127 4.02 21.78 -18.96
N THR A 128 4.32 21.30 -17.75
CA THR A 128 3.58 20.20 -17.10
C THR A 128 2.29 20.67 -16.44
N ILE A 129 2.17 21.95 -16.07
CA ILE A 129 1.05 22.47 -15.28
C ILE A 129 -0.32 22.32 -15.99
N SER A 130 -0.36 22.37 -17.32
CA SER A 130 -1.59 22.19 -18.09
C SER A 130 -2.07 20.73 -18.01
N TYR A 131 -1.18 19.77 -18.16
CA TYR A 131 -1.47 18.33 -18.00
C TYR A 131 -1.92 17.99 -16.59
N ILE A 132 -1.27 18.60 -15.59
CA ILE A 132 -1.64 18.45 -14.18
C ILE A 132 -3.04 18.99 -13.91
N LYS A 133 -3.38 20.17 -14.43
CA LYS A 133 -4.71 20.76 -14.29
C LYS A 133 -5.79 19.87 -14.87
N ASP A 134 -5.58 19.34 -16.08
CA ASP A 134 -6.54 18.46 -16.73
C ASP A 134 -6.73 17.16 -15.96
N TYR A 135 -5.66 16.57 -15.45
CA TYR A 135 -5.72 15.37 -14.62
C TYR A 135 -6.43 15.62 -13.29
N MET A 136 -6.17 16.75 -12.64
CA MET A 136 -6.71 17.03 -11.30
C MET A 136 -8.18 17.51 -11.30
N LYS A 137 -8.73 17.93 -12.45
CA LYS A 137 -10.16 18.31 -12.56
C LYS A 137 -11.13 17.22 -12.07
N PRO A 138 -11.06 15.96 -12.51
CA PRO A 138 -11.88 14.88 -11.96
C PRO A 138 -11.39 14.39 -10.59
N VAL A 139 -10.07 14.43 -10.32
CA VAL A 139 -9.48 13.92 -9.08
C VAL A 139 -9.94 14.72 -7.86
N ILE A 140 -9.99 16.05 -7.94
CA ILE A 140 -10.37 16.88 -6.79
C ILE A 140 -11.77 16.51 -6.25
N PRO A 141 -12.85 16.50 -7.04
CA PRO A 141 -14.15 16.02 -6.55
C PRO A 141 -14.16 14.52 -6.23
N GLY A 142 -13.23 13.76 -6.80
CA GLY A 142 -13.04 12.33 -6.55
C GLY A 142 -12.33 12.00 -5.23
N ILE A 143 -11.68 12.97 -4.54
CA ILE A 143 -10.90 12.73 -3.31
C ILE A 143 -11.63 11.86 -2.28
N PRO A 144 -12.92 12.06 -1.98
CA PRO A 144 -13.65 11.18 -1.05
C PRO A 144 -13.57 9.71 -1.45
N PHE A 145 -13.67 9.39 -2.74
CA PHE A 145 -13.66 8.00 -3.21
C PHE A 145 -12.28 7.35 -3.08
N PHE A 146 -11.18 8.10 -3.23
CA PHE A 146 -9.83 7.61 -2.92
C PHE A 146 -9.71 7.19 -1.45
N ILE A 147 -10.18 8.03 -0.53
CA ILE A 147 -10.13 7.77 0.92
C ILE A 147 -11.08 6.60 1.27
N PHE A 148 -12.34 6.66 0.82
CA PHE A 148 -13.35 5.68 1.20
C PHE A 148 -13.10 4.30 0.59
N SER A 149 -12.51 4.18 -0.60
CA SER A 149 -12.18 2.90 -1.20
C SER A 149 -11.27 2.06 -0.30
N SER A 150 -10.16 2.61 0.15
CA SER A 150 -9.22 1.93 1.05
C SER A 150 -9.79 1.72 2.45
N MET A 151 -10.47 2.75 2.99
CA MET A 151 -11.06 2.72 4.31
C MET A 151 -12.13 1.63 4.45
N ILE A 152 -13.12 1.62 3.55
CA ILE A 152 -14.23 0.66 3.62
C ILE A 152 -13.71 -0.77 3.39
N GLN A 153 -12.78 -0.99 2.46
CA GLN A 153 -12.16 -2.30 2.24
C GLN A 153 -11.56 -2.88 3.53
N ALA A 154 -10.85 -2.06 4.31
CA ALA A 154 -10.26 -2.49 5.57
C ALA A 154 -11.35 -2.89 6.59
N PHE A 155 -12.42 -2.10 6.71
CA PHE A 155 -13.55 -2.44 7.58
C PHE A 155 -14.27 -3.70 7.13
N LEU A 156 -14.54 -3.88 5.84
CA LEU A 156 -15.21 -5.08 5.32
C LEU A 156 -14.41 -6.36 5.59
N ARG A 157 -13.07 -6.32 5.42
CA ARG A 157 -12.22 -7.46 5.78
C ARG A 157 -12.38 -7.83 7.26
N ASN A 158 -12.46 -6.84 8.13
CA ASN A 158 -12.64 -7.02 9.57
C ASN A 158 -14.09 -7.37 9.95
N ASP A 159 -15.07 -7.05 9.09
CA ASP A 159 -16.48 -7.44 9.23
C ASP A 159 -16.83 -8.74 8.48
N LYS A 160 -15.84 -9.64 8.31
CA LYS A 160 -15.98 -10.98 7.72
C LYS A 160 -16.44 -11.00 6.26
N ALA A 161 -16.21 -9.91 5.50
CA ALA A 161 -16.56 -9.78 4.09
C ALA A 161 -15.36 -9.58 3.14
N PRO A 162 -14.29 -10.42 3.20
CA PRO A 162 -13.11 -10.23 2.36
C PRO A 162 -13.41 -10.39 0.86
N LYS A 163 -14.41 -11.20 0.50
CA LYS A 163 -14.82 -11.40 -0.90
C LYS A 163 -15.48 -10.15 -1.48
N THR A 164 -16.28 -9.42 -0.70
CA THR A 164 -16.87 -8.15 -1.14
C THR A 164 -15.78 -7.08 -1.30
N ALA A 165 -14.80 -7.04 -0.40
CA ALA A 165 -13.63 -6.16 -0.53
C ALA A 165 -12.85 -6.45 -1.84
N MET A 166 -12.62 -7.73 -2.16
CA MET A 166 -11.99 -8.15 -3.42
C MET A 166 -12.85 -7.75 -4.63
N ALA A 167 -14.15 -8.03 -4.59
CA ALA A 167 -15.06 -7.72 -5.71
C ALA A 167 -15.06 -6.22 -6.04
N GLY A 168 -15.04 -5.35 -5.01
CA GLY A 168 -14.91 -3.90 -5.20
C GLY A 168 -13.64 -3.54 -5.97
N SER A 169 -12.48 -4.05 -5.55
CA SER A 169 -11.20 -3.80 -6.24
C SER A 169 -11.19 -4.34 -7.67
N LEU A 170 -11.72 -5.56 -7.90
CA LEU A 170 -11.79 -6.16 -9.24
C LEU A 170 -12.70 -5.35 -10.16
N CYS A 171 -13.93 -5.06 -9.74
CA CYS A 171 -14.89 -4.30 -10.57
C CYS A 171 -14.35 -2.90 -10.88
N GLY A 172 -13.84 -2.18 -9.87
CA GLY A 172 -13.29 -0.85 -10.06
C GLY A 172 -12.04 -0.83 -10.95
N GLY A 173 -11.09 -1.75 -10.71
CA GLY A 173 -9.84 -1.81 -11.47
C GLY A 173 -10.03 -2.26 -12.92
N ILE A 174 -10.88 -3.26 -13.18
CA ILE A 174 -11.19 -3.70 -14.55
C ILE A 174 -11.91 -2.59 -15.31
N LEU A 175 -12.89 -1.95 -14.68
CA LEU A 175 -13.61 -0.85 -15.31
C LEU A 175 -12.70 0.35 -15.60
N ASN A 176 -11.77 0.67 -14.68
CA ASN A 176 -10.78 1.71 -14.91
C ASN A 176 -9.98 1.43 -16.20
N ILE A 177 -9.38 0.23 -16.36
CA ILE A 177 -8.60 -0.13 -17.56
C ILE A 177 -9.45 0.00 -18.84
N ILE A 178 -10.71 -0.44 -18.81
CA ILE A 178 -11.61 -0.34 -19.97
C ILE A 178 -11.88 1.13 -20.31
N LEU A 179 -12.20 1.94 -19.30
CA LEU A 179 -12.51 3.36 -19.48
C LEU A 179 -11.27 4.18 -19.88
N ASP A 180 -10.09 3.84 -19.35
CA ASP A 180 -8.81 4.44 -19.78
C ASP A 180 -8.62 4.28 -21.28
N TYR A 181 -8.82 3.06 -21.79
CA TYR A 181 -8.75 2.82 -23.23
C TYR A 181 -9.80 3.66 -23.99
N ILE A 182 -11.07 3.64 -23.57
CA ILE A 182 -12.15 4.35 -24.25
C ILE A 182 -11.94 5.87 -24.23
N PHE A 183 -11.56 6.43 -23.10
CA PHE A 183 -11.44 7.89 -22.97
C PHE A 183 -10.17 8.44 -23.62
N MET A 184 -9.05 7.70 -23.55
CA MET A 184 -7.80 8.18 -24.12
C MET A 184 -7.68 7.92 -25.62
N TYR A 185 -8.20 6.81 -26.17
CA TYR A 185 -8.02 6.44 -27.57
C TYR A 185 -9.18 6.88 -28.45
N PRO A 186 -10.42 6.34 -28.35
CA PRO A 186 -11.53 6.76 -29.21
C PRO A 186 -11.99 8.20 -28.94
N LEU A 187 -12.10 8.60 -27.66
CA LEU A 187 -12.64 9.91 -27.28
C LEU A 187 -11.57 11.00 -27.18
N ASN A 188 -10.29 10.64 -27.23
CA ASN A 188 -9.15 11.55 -27.22
C ASN A 188 -9.17 12.61 -26.09
N MET A 189 -9.64 12.21 -24.90
CA MET A 189 -9.82 13.12 -23.75
C MET A 189 -8.52 13.41 -22.99
N GLY A 190 -7.38 12.84 -23.41
CA GLY A 190 -6.06 13.10 -22.83
C GLY A 190 -5.99 12.79 -21.31
N MET A 191 -5.28 13.65 -20.56
CA MET A 191 -5.09 13.51 -19.11
C MET A 191 -6.40 13.58 -18.31
N PHE A 192 -7.37 14.35 -18.78
CA PHE A 192 -8.71 14.39 -18.18
C PHE A 192 -9.42 13.05 -18.28
N GLY A 193 -9.31 12.38 -19.44
CA GLY A 193 -9.90 11.05 -19.67
C GLY A 193 -9.31 9.98 -18.75
N ALA A 194 -7.99 9.94 -18.62
CA ALA A 194 -7.29 9.01 -17.72
C ALA A 194 -7.74 9.17 -16.26
N SER A 195 -7.74 10.40 -15.75
CA SER A 195 -8.15 10.64 -14.38
C SER A 195 -9.65 10.42 -14.15
N LEU A 196 -10.49 10.72 -15.13
CA LEU A 196 -11.94 10.46 -15.07
C LEU A 196 -12.22 8.94 -14.99
N ALA A 197 -11.52 8.14 -15.79
CA ALA A 197 -11.60 6.68 -15.73
C ALA A 197 -11.22 6.14 -14.34
N SER A 198 -10.13 6.68 -13.77
CA SER A 198 -9.68 6.32 -12.42
C SER A 198 -10.72 6.67 -11.35
N VAL A 199 -11.31 7.86 -11.42
CA VAL A 199 -12.36 8.28 -10.47
C VAL A 199 -13.62 7.43 -10.62
N ILE A 200 -14.09 7.17 -11.85
CA ILE A 200 -15.25 6.29 -12.07
C ILE A 200 -14.98 4.87 -11.55
N GLY A 201 -13.79 4.34 -11.80
CA GLY A 201 -13.35 3.06 -11.24
C GLY A 201 -13.45 3.02 -9.71
N LEU A 202 -13.01 4.09 -9.03
CA LEU A 202 -13.12 4.21 -7.57
C LEU A 202 -14.57 4.38 -7.10
N VAL A 203 -15.41 5.12 -7.82
CA VAL A 203 -16.85 5.24 -7.52
C VAL A 203 -17.51 3.86 -7.57
N VAL A 204 -17.24 3.08 -8.62
CA VAL A 204 -17.79 1.71 -8.76
C VAL A 204 -17.22 0.79 -7.67
N ASN A 205 -15.90 0.89 -7.36
CA ASN A 205 -15.31 0.17 -6.24
C ASN A 205 -16.11 0.45 -4.95
N VAL A 206 -16.27 1.72 -4.56
CA VAL A 206 -17.01 2.11 -3.35
C VAL A 206 -18.46 1.67 -3.40
N ALA A 207 -19.13 1.78 -4.56
CA ALA A 207 -20.51 1.31 -4.72
C ALA A 207 -20.64 -0.20 -4.46
N VAL A 208 -19.73 -1.01 -5.01
CA VAL A 208 -19.67 -2.47 -4.73
C VAL A 208 -19.41 -2.75 -3.26
N LEU A 209 -18.47 -2.01 -2.62
CA LEU A 209 -18.21 -2.16 -1.19
C LEU A 209 -19.47 -1.83 -0.35
N CYS A 210 -20.22 -0.79 -0.74
CA CYS A 210 -21.45 -0.37 -0.05
C CYS A 210 -22.57 -1.41 -0.13
N THR A 211 -22.54 -2.36 -1.08
CA THR A 211 -23.51 -3.47 -1.11
C THR A 211 -23.49 -4.31 0.17
N HIS A 212 -22.34 -4.35 0.88
CA HIS A 212 -22.25 -5.03 2.16
C HIS A 212 -23.17 -4.44 3.23
N PHE A 213 -23.46 -3.14 3.18
CA PHE A 213 -24.36 -2.50 4.17
C PHE A 213 -25.80 -3.01 4.09
N PHE A 214 -26.20 -3.57 2.96
CA PHE A 214 -27.50 -4.23 2.77
C PHE A 214 -27.46 -5.74 3.04
N ALA A 215 -26.30 -6.30 3.30
CA ALA A 215 -26.14 -7.73 3.58
C ALA A 215 -26.64 -8.09 4.99
N ARG A 216 -27.26 -9.27 5.16
CA ARG A 216 -27.76 -9.75 6.47
C ARG A 216 -26.67 -9.93 7.53
N ASN A 217 -25.43 -10.11 7.12
CA ASN A 217 -24.28 -10.29 8.00
C ASN A 217 -23.51 -8.99 8.29
N ASN A 218 -24.01 -7.84 7.82
CA ASN A 218 -23.41 -6.54 8.10
C ASN A 218 -23.52 -6.19 9.58
N SER A 219 -22.38 -5.91 10.21
CA SER A 219 -22.33 -5.40 11.57
C SER A 219 -21.91 -3.92 11.65
N LEU A 220 -21.45 -3.35 10.53
CA LEU A 220 -21.04 -1.96 10.43
C LEU A 220 -22.28 -1.06 10.38
N LYS A 221 -22.51 -0.30 11.44
CA LYS A 221 -23.64 0.63 11.55
C LYS A 221 -23.13 2.03 11.91
N PHE A 222 -23.68 3.02 11.24
CA PHE A 222 -23.39 4.42 11.54
C PHE A 222 -24.24 4.89 12.73
N SER A 223 -23.64 5.58 13.69
CA SER A 223 -24.34 6.09 14.86
C SER A 223 -23.60 7.26 15.52
N LEU A 224 -24.12 8.47 15.36
CA LEU A 224 -23.53 9.68 15.94
C LEU A 224 -23.53 9.67 17.49
N LYS A 225 -24.46 8.94 18.11
CA LYS A 225 -24.56 8.85 19.58
C LYS A 225 -23.31 8.25 20.25
N ASN A 226 -22.49 7.53 19.48
CA ASN A 226 -21.29 6.85 19.97
C ASN A 226 -19.99 7.60 19.60
N LEU A 227 -20.07 8.82 19.06
CA LEU A 227 -18.92 9.61 18.69
C LEU A 227 -18.21 10.15 19.94
N GLN A 228 -16.90 9.93 20.00
CA GLN A 228 -16.05 10.42 21.08
C GLN A 228 -14.76 10.98 20.50
N LEU A 229 -14.37 12.20 20.85
CA LEU A 229 -13.17 12.85 20.34
C LEU A 229 -11.89 12.03 20.58
N ARG A 230 -11.82 11.30 21.70
CA ARG A 230 -10.68 10.42 22.01
C ARG A 230 -10.48 9.34 20.96
N LEU A 231 -11.57 8.80 20.39
CA LEU A 231 -11.49 7.75 19.37
C LEU A 231 -10.82 8.21 18.07
N PHE A 232 -10.93 9.50 17.71
CA PHE A 232 -10.20 10.05 16.58
C PHE A 232 -8.69 9.93 16.76
N ALA A 233 -8.19 10.32 17.93
CA ALA A 233 -6.77 10.22 18.24
C ALA A 233 -6.29 8.76 18.25
N ASP A 234 -7.09 7.84 18.79
CA ASP A 234 -6.75 6.42 18.86
C ASP A 234 -6.71 5.80 17.46
N VAL A 235 -7.66 6.12 16.58
CA VAL A 235 -7.70 5.66 15.19
C VAL A 235 -6.48 6.18 14.43
N ILE A 236 -6.18 7.49 14.55
CA ILE A 236 -5.01 8.09 13.90
C ILE A 236 -3.72 7.42 14.40
N LYS A 237 -3.52 7.31 15.71
CA LYS A 237 -2.32 6.66 16.28
C LYS A 237 -2.15 5.22 15.80
N SER A 238 -3.25 4.47 15.74
CA SER A 238 -3.23 3.08 15.28
C SER A 238 -2.91 2.95 13.80
N GLY A 239 -3.39 3.86 12.95
CA GLY A 239 -3.21 3.82 11.50
C GLY A 239 -1.97 4.55 10.99
N PHE A 240 -1.38 5.46 11.77
CA PHE A 240 -0.27 6.31 11.35
C PHE A 240 0.95 5.57 10.77
N PRO A 241 1.36 4.38 11.29
CA PRO A 241 2.47 3.64 10.72
C PRO A 241 2.28 3.27 9.25
N VAL A 242 1.05 2.96 8.83
CA VAL A 242 0.76 2.62 7.42
C VAL A 242 0.87 3.86 6.53
N PHE A 243 0.29 4.96 6.95
CA PHE A 243 0.39 6.24 6.25
C PHE A 243 1.86 6.66 6.05
N LEU A 244 2.67 6.54 7.11
CA LEU A 244 4.09 6.88 7.03
C LEU A 244 4.87 5.93 6.12
N THR A 245 4.46 4.66 5.98
CA THR A 245 5.09 3.71 5.06
C THR A 245 4.99 4.17 3.61
N ASP A 246 3.83 4.68 3.21
CA ASP A 246 3.60 5.18 1.85
C ASP A 246 4.48 6.42 1.57
N ILE A 247 4.59 7.33 2.54
CA ILE A 247 5.48 8.51 2.45
C ILE A 247 6.95 8.08 2.42
N ALA A 248 7.37 7.17 3.30
CA ALA A 248 8.75 6.70 3.37
C ALA A 248 9.21 6.06 2.05
N SER A 249 8.32 5.32 1.39
CA SER A 249 8.61 4.72 0.08
C SER A 249 8.86 5.80 -0.98
N SER A 250 8.06 6.86 -0.99
CA SER A 250 8.24 7.98 -1.93
C SER A 250 9.57 8.72 -1.70
N VAL A 251 9.92 8.96 -0.44
CA VAL A 251 11.22 9.57 -0.07
C VAL A 251 12.37 8.71 -0.51
N LEU A 252 12.28 7.40 -0.31
CA LEU A 252 13.34 6.46 -0.71
C LEU A 252 13.54 6.44 -2.23
N ILE A 253 12.47 6.43 -3.03
CA ILE A 253 12.56 6.53 -4.49
C ILE A 253 13.28 7.82 -4.90
N PHE A 254 12.95 8.94 -4.29
CA PHE A 254 13.60 10.21 -4.56
C PHE A 254 15.11 10.17 -4.26
N LEU A 255 15.50 9.63 -3.11
CA LEU A 255 16.91 9.48 -2.72
C LEU A 255 17.68 8.55 -3.65
N PHE A 256 17.05 7.44 -4.09
CA PHE A 256 17.62 6.55 -5.10
C PHE A 256 17.89 7.27 -6.42
N ASN A 257 16.93 8.04 -6.91
CA ASN A 257 17.08 8.78 -8.16
C ASN A 257 18.25 9.77 -8.11
N ILE A 258 18.45 10.48 -6.98
CA ILE A 258 19.61 11.38 -6.80
C ILE A 258 20.93 10.60 -6.89
N GLN A 259 21.05 9.50 -6.16
CA GLN A 259 22.28 8.73 -6.13
C GLN A 259 22.56 8.03 -7.46
N LEU A 260 21.53 7.48 -8.10
CA LEU A 260 21.67 6.83 -9.39
C LEU A 260 22.07 7.81 -10.49
N LEU A 261 21.48 9.00 -10.50
CA LEU A 261 21.87 10.05 -11.45
C LEU A 261 23.34 10.41 -11.30
N LYS A 262 23.82 10.51 -10.06
CA LYS A 262 25.23 10.84 -9.75
C LYS A 262 26.21 9.76 -10.20
N TYR A 263 25.90 8.47 -10.00
CA TYR A 263 26.88 7.37 -10.20
C TYR A 263 26.70 6.60 -11.50
N TYR A 264 25.51 6.57 -12.06
CA TYR A 264 25.16 5.82 -13.28
C TYR A 264 24.57 6.70 -14.40
N GLY A 265 24.23 7.98 -14.11
CA GLY A 265 23.50 8.82 -15.05
C GLY A 265 22.06 8.34 -15.27
N VAL A 266 21.50 8.71 -16.42
CA VAL A 266 20.10 8.38 -16.78
C VAL A 266 19.85 6.87 -16.84
N ILE A 267 20.83 6.08 -17.27
CA ILE A 267 20.69 4.62 -17.36
C ILE A 267 20.45 3.98 -15.97
N GLY A 268 21.04 4.54 -14.91
CA GLY A 268 20.78 4.08 -13.54
C GLY A 268 19.32 4.25 -13.15
N ILE A 269 18.71 5.37 -13.50
CA ILE A 269 17.29 5.63 -13.24
C ILE A 269 16.41 4.65 -14.03
N THR A 270 16.78 4.37 -15.30
CA THR A 270 16.06 3.39 -16.14
C THR A 270 16.12 1.99 -15.52
N ILE A 271 17.29 1.53 -15.09
CA ILE A 271 17.42 0.23 -14.41
C ILE A 271 16.60 0.20 -13.11
N TYR A 272 16.62 1.27 -12.34
CA TYR A 272 15.83 1.35 -11.10
C TYR A 272 14.33 1.37 -11.37
N SER A 273 13.87 1.97 -12.46
CA SER A 273 12.47 1.93 -12.87
C SER A 273 11.98 0.50 -13.14
N ILE A 274 12.82 -0.33 -13.78
CA ILE A 274 12.53 -1.76 -13.98
C ILE A 274 12.37 -2.46 -12.63
N ILE A 275 13.33 -2.24 -11.73
CA ILE A 275 13.36 -2.83 -10.39
C ILE A 275 12.14 -2.38 -9.57
N SER A 276 11.85 -1.09 -9.54
CA SER A 276 10.76 -0.52 -8.73
C SER A 276 9.38 -0.97 -9.22
N ASN A 277 9.15 -1.03 -10.55
CA ASN A 277 7.89 -1.54 -11.10
C ASN A 277 7.67 -3.03 -10.76
N THR A 278 8.71 -3.85 -10.82
CA THR A 278 8.63 -5.25 -10.37
C THR A 278 8.41 -5.34 -8.87
N SER A 279 9.06 -4.46 -8.10
CA SER A 279 8.90 -4.37 -6.63
C SER A 279 7.46 -4.03 -6.22
N LEU A 280 6.76 -3.18 -6.98
CA LEU A 280 5.34 -2.87 -6.72
C LEU A 280 4.48 -4.14 -6.68
N THR A 281 4.72 -5.08 -7.62
CA THR A 281 4.01 -6.36 -7.64
C THR A 281 4.34 -7.21 -6.41
N ALA A 282 5.63 -7.32 -6.05
CA ALA A 282 6.05 -8.08 -4.87
C ALA A 282 5.47 -7.49 -3.57
N VAL A 283 5.55 -6.16 -3.40
CA VAL A 283 5.00 -5.44 -2.23
C VAL A 283 3.50 -5.62 -2.13
N SER A 284 2.78 -5.62 -3.27
CA SER A 284 1.33 -5.86 -3.28
C SER A 284 0.96 -7.26 -2.79
N LEU A 285 1.75 -8.28 -3.16
CA LEU A 285 1.58 -9.64 -2.64
C LEU A 285 1.84 -9.70 -1.13
N PHE A 286 2.92 -9.09 -0.64
CA PHE A 286 3.22 -9.03 0.79
C PHE A 286 2.15 -8.29 1.59
N ASN A 287 1.62 -7.19 1.05
CA ASN A 287 0.48 -6.49 1.64
C ASN A 287 -0.78 -7.35 1.66
N GLY A 288 -1.05 -8.12 0.60
CA GLY A 288 -2.16 -9.08 0.54
C GLY A 288 -2.08 -10.13 1.64
N VAL A 289 -0.87 -10.71 1.85
CA VAL A 289 -0.62 -11.66 2.95
C VAL A 289 -0.87 -11.03 4.32
N SER A 290 -0.38 -9.82 4.51
CA SER A 290 -0.53 -9.07 5.77
C SER A 290 -1.99 -8.71 6.05
N GLN A 291 -2.72 -8.23 5.05
CA GLN A 291 -4.13 -7.89 5.13
C GLN A 291 -5.02 -9.11 5.41
N ALA A 292 -4.64 -10.30 4.95
CA ALA A 292 -5.33 -11.54 5.27
C ALA A 292 -5.18 -11.94 6.75
N ALA A 293 -3.98 -11.75 7.31
CA ALA A 293 -3.69 -12.09 8.70
C ALA A 293 -4.29 -11.09 9.70
N GLN A 294 -4.45 -9.81 9.30
CA GLN A 294 -4.83 -8.70 10.17
C GLN A 294 -6.13 -8.93 10.97
N PRO A 295 -7.30 -9.24 10.36
CA PRO A 295 -8.54 -9.42 11.10
C PRO A 295 -8.49 -10.63 12.04
N ILE A 296 -7.80 -11.71 11.63
CA ILE A 296 -7.66 -12.91 12.44
C ILE A 296 -6.79 -12.60 13.67
N THR A 297 -5.68 -11.90 13.48
CA THR A 297 -4.77 -11.51 14.56
C THR A 297 -5.44 -10.56 15.53
N ALA A 298 -6.07 -9.49 15.03
CA ALA A 298 -6.69 -8.45 15.88
C ALA A 298 -7.83 -9.02 16.74
N MET A 299 -8.71 -9.81 16.15
CA MET A 299 -9.83 -10.41 16.89
C MET A 299 -9.36 -11.42 17.94
N ASN A 300 -8.41 -12.30 17.61
CA ASN A 300 -7.86 -13.25 18.58
C ASN A 300 -7.03 -12.56 19.66
N TYR A 301 -6.41 -11.40 19.34
CA TYR A 301 -5.72 -10.58 20.33
C TYR A 301 -6.68 -10.03 21.36
N GLY A 302 -7.81 -9.45 20.93
CA GLY A 302 -8.87 -9.00 21.83
C GLY A 302 -9.44 -10.13 22.69
N ALA A 303 -9.64 -11.31 22.10
CA ALA A 303 -10.15 -12.50 22.77
C ALA A 303 -9.13 -13.23 23.68
N GLY A 304 -7.89 -12.76 23.79
CA GLY A 304 -6.83 -13.42 24.58
C GLY A 304 -6.32 -14.76 24.03
N LYS A 305 -6.64 -15.12 22.78
CA LYS A 305 -6.30 -16.42 22.18
C LYS A 305 -4.91 -16.42 21.54
N TYR A 306 -3.87 -16.30 22.35
CA TYR A 306 -2.48 -16.11 21.89
C TYR A 306 -1.91 -17.25 21.06
N ASP A 307 -2.31 -18.50 21.32
CA ASP A 307 -1.82 -19.64 20.52
C ASP A 307 -2.34 -19.60 19.09
N ARG A 308 -3.51 -19.04 18.88
CA ARG A 308 -4.05 -18.81 17.53
C ARG A 308 -3.26 -17.71 16.83
N ILE A 309 -2.90 -16.64 17.55
CA ILE A 309 -2.06 -15.56 17.02
C ILE A 309 -0.70 -16.09 16.57
N LYS A 310 -0.04 -16.94 17.38
CA LYS A 310 1.23 -17.58 17.01
C LYS A 310 1.11 -18.39 15.71
N LYS A 311 0.00 -19.15 15.55
CA LYS A 311 -0.26 -19.92 14.32
C LYS A 311 -0.47 -19.01 13.11
N VAL A 312 -1.23 -17.92 13.22
CA VAL A 312 -1.43 -16.92 12.15
C VAL A 312 -0.09 -16.27 11.78
N PHE A 313 0.68 -15.85 12.81
CA PHE A 313 2.01 -15.26 12.62
C PHE A 313 2.94 -16.18 11.82
N ARG A 314 3.03 -17.45 12.23
CA ARG A 314 3.86 -18.44 11.53
C ARG A 314 3.42 -18.63 10.07
N LEU A 315 2.13 -18.76 9.82
CA LEU A 315 1.59 -18.89 8.45
C LEU A 315 1.91 -17.66 7.61
N GLY A 316 1.71 -16.46 8.13
CA GLY A 316 1.97 -15.22 7.41
C GLY A 316 3.44 -15.03 7.08
N VAL A 317 4.35 -15.27 8.05
CA VAL A 317 5.80 -15.18 7.82
C VAL A 317 6.25 -16.22 6.77
N ILE A 318 5.83 -17.47 6.90
CA ILE A 318 6.19 -18.52 5.94
C ILE A 318 5.68 -18.14 4.53
N THR A 319 4.44 -17.72 4.40
CA THR A 319 3.87 -17.31 3.10
C THR A 319 4.66 -16.14 2.52
N SER A 320 5.01 -15.14 3.34
CA SER A 320 5.80 -13.99 2.89
C SER A 320 7.21 -14.37 2.43
N ILE A 321 7.86 -15.32 3.16
CA ILE A 321 9.19 -15.85 2.76
C ILE A 321 9.09 -16.63 1.45
N ILE A 322 8.06 -17.47 1.26
CA ILE A 322 7.86 -18.21 0.01
C ILE A 322 7.70 -17.26 -1.17
N VAL A 323 6.86 -16.23 -1.04
CA VAL A 323 6.69 -15.21 -2.07
C VAL A 323 8.00 -14.46 -2.32
N GLY A 324 8.70 -14.05 -1.27
CA GLY A 324 9.99 -13.37 -1.37
C GLY A 324 11.06 -14.22 -2.04
N ALA A 325 11.15 -15.52 -1.69
CA ALA A 325 12.06 -16.46 -2.32
C ALA A 325 11.76 -16.63 -3.82
N ALA A 326 10.48 -16.68 -4.20
CA ALA A 326 10.10 -16.78 -5.62
C ALA A 326 10.59 -15.56 -6.44
N PHE A 327 10.42 -14.34 -5.93
CA PHE A 327 10.94 -13.14 -6.58
C PHE A 327 12.48 -13.08 -6.59
N THR A 328 13.11 -13.47 -5.49
CA THR A 328 14.57 -13.55 -5.41
C THR A 328 15.12 -14.54 -6.44
N ILE A 329 14.56 -15.75 -6.50
CA ILE A 329 14.95 -16.78 -7.47
C ILE A 329 14.73 -16.29 -8.90
N ALA A 330 13.58 -15.64 -9.20
CA ALA A 330 13.32 -15.05 -10.52
C ALA A 330 14.39 -14.00 -10.89
N GLY A 331 14.78 -13.14 -9.94
CA GLY A 331 15.84 -12.14 -10.15
C GLY A 331 17.22 -12.74 -10.45
N PHE A 332 17.51 -13.93 -9.91
CA PHE A 332 18.78 -14.63 -10.21
C PHE A 332 18.74 -15.43 -11.50
N ILE A 333 17.61 -16.08 -11.83
CA ILE A 333 17.52 -17.00 -12.99
C ILE A 333 17.20 -16.25 -14.29
N ILE A 334 16.31 -15.25 -14.24
CA ILE A 334 15.78 -14.58 -15.44
C ILE A 334 15.91 -13.04 -15.43
N PRO A 335 17.02 -12.44 -14.92
CA PRO A 335 17.14 -10.99 -14.82
C PRO A 335 17.02 -10.27 -16.17
N GLU A 336 17.55 -10.84 -17.25
CA GLU A 336 17.40 -10.32 -18.62
C GLU A 336 15.95 -10.26 -19.08
N ARG A 337 15.20 -11.34 -18.84
CA ARG A 337 13.77 -11.37 -19.24
C ARG A 337 12.98 -10.32 -18.48
N ILE A 338 13.27 -10.14 -17.18
CA ILE A 338 12.65 -9.11 -16.37
C ILE A 338 12.95 -7.72 -16.95
N ALA A 339 14.21 -7.44 -17.31
CA ALA A 339 14.58 -6.15 -17.90
C ALA A 339 13.89 -5.93 -19.26
N ASN A 340 13.86 -6.93 -20.12
CA ASN A 340 13.29 -6.87 -21.48
C ASN A 340 11.76 -6.72 -21.50
N ILE A 341 11.04 -7.01 -20.41
CA ILE A 341 9.60 -6.72 -20.28
C ILE A 341 9.35 -5.21 -20.37
N PHE A 342 10.27 -4.40 -19.83
CA PHE A 342 10.06 -2.96 -19.70
C PHE A 342 10.80 -2.15 -20.78
N VAL A 343 12.05 -2.51 -21.11
CA VAL A 343 12.87 -1.76 -22.05
C VAL A 343 13.95 -2.63 -22.70
N LYS A 344 14.25 -2.37 -23.97
CA LYS A 344 15.39 -2.96 -24.65
C LYS A 344 16.63 -2.15 -24.32
N LEU A 345 17.61 -2.77 -23.67
CA LEU A 345 18.88 -2.17 -23.27
C LEU A 345 20.00 -2.57 -24.24
N SER A 346 21.06 -1.74 -24.32
CA SER A 346 22.31 -2.13 -24.97
C SER A 346 22.97 -3.29 -24.21
N GLU A 347 23.90 -4.02 -24.81
CA GLU A 347 24.60 -5.14 -24.15
C GLU A 347 25.32 -4.71 -22.86
N SER A 348 25.99 -3.54 -22.88
CA SER A 348 26.68 -2.99 -21.73
C SER A 348 25.72 -2.59 -20.59
N ASP A 349 24.58 -2.01 -20.94
CA ASP A 349 23.56 -1.60 -19.96
C ASP A 349 22.82 -2.81 -19.40
N MET A 350 22.58 -3.82 -20.23
CA MET A 350 22.00 -5.10 -19.80
C MET A 350 22.88 -5.80 -18.77
N PHE A 351 24.22 -5.77 -18.93
CA PHE A 351 25.14 -6.32 -17.94
C PHE A 351 25.01 -5.62 -16.58
N ASN A 352 24.90 -4.29 -16.57
CA ASN A 352 24.66 -3.51 -15.35
C ASN A 352 23.27 -3.79 -14.77
N ALA A 353 22.23 -3.89 -15.60
CA ALA A 353 20.86 -4.19 -15.19
C ALA A 353 20.75 -5.57 -14.54
N LYS A 354 21.37 -6.61 -15.10
CA LYS A 354 21.43 -7.95 -14.52
C LYS A 354 22.00 -7.91 -13.11
N LYS A 355 23.18 -7.29 -12.91
CA LYS A 355 23.81 -7.17 -11.60
C LYS A 355 22.91 -6.43 -10.60
N ALA A 356 22.31 -5.32 -11.04
CA ALA A 356 21.41 -4.52 -10.21
C ALA A 356 20.18 -5.34 -9.77
N ILE A 357 19.53 -6.03 -10.71
CA ILE A 357 18.36 -6.88 -10.44
C ILE A 357 18.72 -8.02 -9.49
N MET A 358 19.79 -8.76 -9.74
CA MET A 358 20.22 -9.87 -8.87
C MET A 358 20.47 -9.40 -7.44
N ILE A 359 21.19 -8.28 -7.27
CA ILE A 359 21.49 -7.74 -5.94
C ILE A 359 20.22 -7.25 -5.26
N TYR A 360 19.45 -6.38 -5.92
CA TYR A 360 18.27 -5.77 -5.31
C TYR A 360 17.19 -6.80 -4.97
N PHE A 361 16.98 -7.81 -5.83
CA PHE A 361 15.94 -8.82 -5.61
C PHE A 361 16.23 -9.75 -4.41
N SER A 362 17.48 -9.82 -3.95
CA SER A 362 17.79 -10.48 -2.68
C SER A 362 17.07 -9.85 -1.47
N ALA A 363 16.67 -8.57 -1.58
CA ALA A 363 15.88 -7.89 -0.58
C ALA A 363 14.50 -8.53 -0.35
N PHE A 364 13.88 -9.09 -1.39
CA PHE A 364 12.52 -9.65 -1.27
C PHE A 364 12.44 -10.82 -0.28
N LEU A 365 13.55 -11.53 -0.05
CA LEU A 365 13.62 -12.59 0.94
C LEU A 365 13.30 -12.07 2.37
N PHE A 366 13.72 -10.85 2.67
CA PHE A 366 13.56 -10.21 3.98
C PHE A 366 12.36 -9.25 4.01
N MET A 367 12.12 -8.55 2.91
CA MET A 367 11.10 -7.49 2.78
C MET A 367 9.71 -7.98 3.14
N GLY A 368 9.32 -9.16 2.66
CA GLY A 368 8.01 -9.74 2.95
C GLY A 368 7.80 -10.00 4.45
N ALA A 369 8.82 -10.51 5.14
CA ALA A 369 8.77 -10.75 6.58
C ALA A 369 8.66 -9.42 7.37
N ASN A 370 9.37 -8.37 6.95
CA ASN A 370 9.33 -7.06 7.59
C ASN A 370 7.98 -6.36 7.40
N ILE A 371 7.41 -6.39 6.18
CA ILE A 371 6.07 -5.85 5.90
C ILE A 371 5.03 -6.60 6.75
N PHE A 372 5.13 -7.92 6.81
CA PHE A 372 4.24 -8.72 7.63
C PHE A 372 4.38 -8.39 9.13
N MET A 373 5.61 -8.26 9.64
CA MET A 373 5.87 -7.92 11.04
C MET A 373 5.30 -6.55 11.42
N GLN A 374 5.47 -5.54 10.56
CA GLN A 374 4.92 -4.21 10.75
C GLN A 374 3.39 -4.26 10.92
N ASN A 375 2.70 -4.95 10.01
CA ASN A 375 1.24 -5.12 10.06
C ASN A 375 0.79 -5.99 11.24
N TYR A 376 1.56 -7.01 11.62
CA TYR A 376 1.30 -7.83 12.79
C TYR A 376 1.34 -7.00 14.09
N LEU A 377 2.38 -6.19 14.29
CA LEU A 377 2.49 -5.32 15.46
C LEU A 377 1.33 -4.32 15.55
N GLN A 378 0.90 -3.80 14.42
CA GLN A 378 -0.29 -2.95 14.35
C GLN A 378 -1.56 -3.72 14.74
N SER A 379 -1.72 -4.96 14.26
CA SER A 379 -2.88 -5.81 14.55
C SER A 379 -3.01 -6.19 16.04
N ILE A 380 -1.91 -6.17 16.79
CA ILE A 380 -1.88 -6.36 18.24
C ILE A 380 -1.83 -5.04 19.04
N VAL A 381 -2.22 -3.94 18.39
CA VAL A 381 -2.31 -2.59 18.99
C VAL A 381 -0.98 -2.12 19.58
N LYS A 382 0.11 -2.34 18.82
CA LYS A 382 1.46 -1.81 19.14
C LYS A 382 1.94 -0.90 18.01
N PRO A 383 1.24 0.21 17.72
CA PRO A 383 1.54 1.06 16.58
C PRO A 383 2.92 1.72 16.66
N LEU A 384 3.42 2.02 17.87
CA LEU A 384 4.74 2.60 18.04
C LEU A 384 5.86 1.66 17.55
N LEU A 385 5.78 0.36 17.87
CA LEU A 385 6.77 -0.60 17.37
C LEU A 385 6.67 -0.78 15.85
N SER A 386 5.45 -0.77 15.31
CA SER A 386 5.21 -0.78 13.86
C SER A 386 5.82 0.46 13.20
N LEU A 387 5.65 1.64 13.79
CA LEU A 387 6.21 2.91 13.33
C LEU A 387 7.75 2.88 13.31
N ILE A 388 8.36 2.37 14.38
CA ILE A 388 9.82 2.26 14.47
C ILE A 388 10.37 1.37 13.35
N ILE A 389 9.74 0.21 13.07
CA ILE A 389 10.13 -0.64 11.94
C ILE A 389 10.00 0.11 10.61
N CYS A 390 8.89 0.82 10.41
CA CYS A 390 8.65 1.62 9.22
C CYS A 390 9.75 2.66 8.98
N VAL A 391 10.07 3.47 9.99
CA VAL A 391 11.07 4.54 9.91
C VAL A 391 12.47 3.98 9.71
N ILE A 392 12.83 2.97 10.48
CA ILE A 392 14.15 2.33 10.37
C ILE A 392 14.35 1.75 8.98
N ARG A 393 13.40 0.94 8.51
CA ARG A 393 13.46 0.25 7.23
C ARG A 393 13.38 1.23 6.05
N GLY A 394 12.38 2.11 6.06
CA GLY A 394 12.03 2.92 4.90
C GLY A 394 12.88 4.18 4.71
N ILE A 395 13.42 4.76 5.80
CA ILE A 395 14.12 6.04 5.73
C ILE A 395 15.53 5.92 6.28
N VAL A 396 15.68 5.48 7.54
CA VAL A 396 16.96 5.61 8.25
C VAL A 396 18.01 4.65 7.68
N LEU A 397 17.77 3.34 7.74
CA LEU A 397 18.78 2.36 7.28
C LEU A 397 18.95 2.44 5.76
N SER A 398 17.86 2.44 5.00
CA SER A 398 17.97 2.52 3.55
C SER A 398 18.63 3.82 3.09
N GLY A 399 18.30 4.97 3.70
CA GLY A 399 18.94 6.25 3.42
C GLY A 399 20.41 6.26 3.78
N ILE A 400 20.76 5.87 5.01
CA ILE A 400 22.16 5.84 5.47
C ILE A 400 23.02 4.94 4.56
N ILE A 401 22.56 3.71 4.31
CA ILE A 401 23.31 2.74 3.50
C ILE A 401 23.45 3.24 2.05
N LEU A 402 22.39 3.85 1.51
CA LEU A 402 22.37 4.39 0.15
C LEU A 402 23.42 5.49 -0.08
N PHE A 403 23.79 6.26 0.95
CA PHE A 403 24.81 7.30 0.84
C PHE A 403 26.22 6.80 1.23
N ILE A 404 26.31 5.94 2.25
CA ILE A 404 27.61 5.47 2.75
C ILE A 404 28.19 4.38 1.86
N LEU A 405 27.41 3.40 1.46
CA LEU A 405 27.93 2.21 0.79
C LEU A 405 28.56 2.51 -0.58
N PRO A 406 27.98 3.40 -1.44
CA PRO A 406 28.64 3.78 -2.68
C PRO A 406 29.99 4.50 -2.50
N ALA A 407 30.18 5.19 -1.37
CA ALA A 407 31.46 5.82 -1.03
C ALA A 407 32.53 4.79 -0.64
N LEU A 408 32.13 3.64 -0.07
CA LEU A 408 33.05 2.59 0.40
C LEU A 408 33.40 1.57 -0.69
N ILE A 409 32.40 1.08 -1.44
CA ILE A 409 32.58 -0.01 -2.42
C ILE A 409 32.24 0.40 -3.87
N GLY A 410 32.14 1.71 -4.13
CA GLY A 410 31.82 2.24 -5.46
C GLY A 410 30.35 2.11 -5.81
N LYS A 411 30.02 2.46 -7.06
CA LYS A 411 28.63 2.59 -7.56
C LYS A 411 27.73 1.37 -7.35
N ILE A 412 28.30 0.16 -7.26
CA ILE A 412 27.52 -1.07 -7.02
C ILE A 412 26.87 -1.06 -5.63
N GLY A 413 27.42 -0.33 -4.67
CA GLY A 413 26.90 -0.18 -3.31
C GLY A 413 25.47 0.36 -3.26
N ILE A 414 25.03 1.13 -4.27
CA ILE A 414 23.65 1.63 -4.36
C ILE A 414 22.65 0.48 -4.33
N TRP A 415 22.90 -0.58 -5.08
CA TRP A 415 22.00 -1.72 -5.21
C TRP A 415 21.87 -2.56 -3.94
N PHE A 416 22.90 -2.55 -3.09
CA PHE A 416 22.89 -3.23 -1.78
C PHE A 416 22.12 -2.48 -0.69
N ALA A 417 21.74 -1.21 -0.91
CA ALA A 417 21.14 -0.39 0.13
C ALA A 417 19.85 -1.03 0.70
N VAL A 418 18.93 -1.44 -0.15
CA VAL A 418 17.66 -2.07 0.28
C VAL A 418 17.88 -3.48 0.85
N PRO A 419 18.62 -4.39 0.19
CA PRO A 419 18.89 -5.71 0.75
C PRO A 419 19.47 -5.69 2.17
N LEU A 420 20.48 -4.86 2.42
CA LEU A 420 21.08 -4.75 3.73
C LEU A 420 20.16 -4.11 4.77
N ALA A 421 19.45 -3.04 4.39
CA ALA A 421 18.47 -2.41 5.27
C ALA A 421 17.36 -3.41 5.68
N GLU A 422 16.86 -4.20 4.75
CA GLU A 422 15.83 -5.21 5.02
C GLU A 422 16.37 -6.35 5.90
N ALA A 423 17.59 -6.82 5.65
CA ALA A 423 18.23 -7.86 6.46
C ALA A 423 18.45 -7.40 7.92
N VAL A 424 18.97 -6.19 8.12
CA VAL A 424 19.13 -5.60 9.47
C VAL A 424 17.78 -5.41 10.14
N THR A 425 16.78 -4.96 9.41
CA THR A 425 15.42 -4.76 9.94
C THR A 425 14.79 -6.07 10.41
N VAL A 426 15.06 -7.22 9.76
CA VAL A 426 14.57 -8.53 10.25
C VAL A 426 15.12 -8.83 11.65
N LEU A 427 16.39 -8.54 11.93
CA LEU A 427 16.97 -8.74 13.27
C LEU A 427 16.23 -7.88 14.33
N ILE A 428 15.99 -6.62 14.02
CA ILE A 428 15.22 -5.70 14.88
C ILE A 428 13.77 -6.22 15.07
N SER A 429 13.16 -6.70 14.00
CA SER A 429 11.81 -7.26 14.01
C SER A 429 11.70 -8.49 14.92
N ILE A 430 12.72 -9.36 14.92
CA ILE A 430 12.79 -10.53 15.81
C ILE A 430 12.85 -10.09 17.28
N ILE A 431 13.66 -9.07 17.60
CA ILE A 431 13.75 -8.51 18.96
C ILE A 431 12.38 -7.97 19.40
N PHE A 432 11.71 -7.21 18.55
CA PHE A 432 10.39 -6.65 18.85
C PHE A 432 9.31 -7.73 18.98
N TYR A 433 9.38 -8.79 18.18
CA TYR A 433 8.51 -9.95 18.34
C TYR A 433 8.69 -10.62 19.70
N LYS A 434 9.92 -10.92 20.11
CA LYS A 434 10.22 -11.49 21.43
C LYS A 434 9.69 -10.58 22.55
N ARG A 435 10.05 -9.30 22.55
CA ARG A 435 9.58 -8.31 23.56
C ARG A 435 8.03 -8.15 23.55
N SER A 436 7.38 -8.35 22.41
CA SER A 436 5.92 -8.29 22.35
C SER A 436 5.22 -9.47 23.02
N ARG A 437 5.92 -10.59 23.21
CA ARG A 437 5.43 -11.80 23.89
C ARG A 437 5.63 -11.74 25.40
N ASP A 438 6.74 -11.16 25.87
CA ASP A 438 7.13 -11.18 27.28
C ASP A 438 6.24 -10.27 28.16
N ILE A 439 5.64 -9.23 27.60
CA ILE A 439 4.73 -8.32 28.32
C ILE A 439 3.41 -9.02 28.76
N LYS A 440 3.19 -10.31 28.46
CA LYS A 440 1.96 -11.05 28.73
C LYS A 440 2.12 -12.28 29.61
N SER A 441 3.32 -12.52 30.11
CA SER A 441 3.62 -13.54 31.11
C SER A 441 3.72 -12.95 32.53
N GLY A 442 3.38 -11.68 32.74
CA GLY A 442 3.34 -11.04 34.04
C GLY A 442 1.92 -10.61 34.40
#